data_6c9cc2373919d4b5d328fd675fbd7223
#
_entry.id   6c9cc2373919d4b5d328fd675fbd7223
#
_cell.length_a   1.000
_cell.length_b   1.000
_cell.length_c   1.000
_cell.angle_alpha   90.00
_cell.angle_beta   90.00
_cell.angle_gamma   90.00
#
_symmetry.space_group_name_H-M   'P 1'
#
loop_
_entity.id
_entity.type
_entity.pdbx_description
1 polymer ?
#
loop_
_entity_poly.entity_id
_entity_poly.type
_entity_poly.pdbx_seq_one_letter_code
_entity_poly.pdbx_strand_id
1 'polypeptide(L)'
;FQDYILPNTALAGHDIDANYFQHIPYLNSVLKDHAGDKDYDFVSAGAIHIEPIGIYSKKYKSLKDLPEGGKIIMRDAVSEEGRILSIFEKEGVIKLKPGIDKVTARISDIVENPKKLKFTPNVEASLLPQMYNNNEGDAVVINANYAIDAGLDPVHDPIAVESGENNPYANIITVHRGDEKKKDIVALVNVLHSKEIQDWIRTKYKGAVIPV
;
A
#
# COMPACT_ATOMS: atom_id res chain seq x y z
N PHE A 1 -4.19 1.32 16.12
CA PHE A 1 -2.85 0.79 15.87
C PHE A 1 -2.03 1.83 15.10
N GLN A 2 -0.72 1.90 15.37
CA GLN A 2 0.17 2.88 14.74
C GLN A 2 1.17 2.23 13.76
N ASP A 3 1.05 0.93 13.55
CA ASP A 3 1.86 0.14 12.62
C ASP A 3 1.00 -0.87 11.85
N TYR A 4 1.60 -1.58 10.92
CA TYR A 4 0.93 -2.59 10.10
C TYR A 4 1.11 -4.03 10.60
N ILE A 5 1.73 -4.25 11.76
CA ILE A 5 1.99 -5.59 12.34
C ILE A 5 0.94 -5.91 13.39
N LEU A 6 0.75 -5.01 14.35
CA LEU A 6 -0.13 -5.20 15.51
C LEU A 6 -1.59 -5.57 15.17
N PRO A 7 -2.24 -5.04 14.09
CA PRO A 7 -3.61 -5.44 13.78
C PRO A 7 -3.77 -6.95 13.49
N ASN A 8 -2.79 -7.58 12.83
CA ASN A 8 -2.83 -9.01 12.58
C ASN A 8 -2.47 -9.83 13.83
N THR A 9 -1.56 -9.33 14.67
CA THR A 9 -1.25 -9.94 15.96
C THR A 9 -2.47 -9.92 16.88
N ALA A 10 -3.20 -8.81 16.95
CA ALA A 10 -4.41 -8.68 17.75
C ALA A 10 -5.54 -9.61 17.24
N LEU A 11 -5.65 -9.76 15.91
CA LEU A 11 -6.61 -10.70 15.33
C LEU A 11 -6.22 -12.14 15.66
N ALA A 12 -4.95 -12.53 15.53
CA ALA A 12 -4.45 -13.85 15.88
C ALA A 12 -4.68 -14.19 17.35
N GLY A 13 -4.51 -13.20 18.25
CA GLY A 13 -4.77 -13.33 19.68
C GLY A 13 -6.25 -13.29 20.07
N HIS A 14 -7.18 -13.13 19.11
CA HIS A 14 -8.62 -12.94 19.38
C HIS A 14 -8.94 -11.71 20.26
N ASP A 15 -8.06 -10.71 20.28
CA ASP A 15 -8.30 -9.42 20.94
C ASP A 15 -9.28 -8.55 20.13
N ILE A 16 -9.40 -8.82 18.85
CA ILE A 16 -10.34 -8.21 17.91
C ILE A 16 -10.95 -9.29 17.01
N ASP A 17 -12.18 -9.07 16.52
CA ASP A 17 -12.89 -10.00 15.63
C ASP A 17 -12.60 -9.79 14.15
N ALA A 18 -12.13 -8.58 13.79
CA ALA A 18 -11.77 -8.19 12.43
C ALA A 18 -10.74 -7.08 12.44
N ASN A 19 -9.95 -6.96 11.37
CA ASN A 19 -9.16 -5.75 11.11
C ASN A 19 -9.45 -5.18 9.72
N TYR A 20 -9.14 -3.88 9.55
CA TYR A 20 -9.38 -3.13 8.34
C TYR A 20 -8.22 -2.17 8.09
N PHE A 21 -7.18 -2.59 7.43
CA PHE A 21 -5.97 -1.79 7.18
C PHE A 21 -5.08 -2.33 6.05
N GLN A 22 -5.33 -3.55 5.58
CA GLN A 22 -4.45 -4.28 4.68
C GLN A 22 -5.16 -4.70 3.39
N HIS A 23 -4.38 -5.00 2.37
CA HIS A 23 -4.82 -5.55 1.09
C HIS A 23 -4.40 -7.01 0.92
N ILE A 24 -5.00 -7.72 -0.04
CA ILE A 24 -4.74 -9.15 -0.29
C ILE A 24 -3.24 -9.49 -0.45
N PRO A 25 -2.43 -8.76 -1.25
CA PRO A 25 -1.01 -9.10 -1.36
C PRO A 25 -0.25 -9.05 -0.04
N TYR A 26 -0.57 -8.08 0.84
CA TYR A 26 0.03 -8.02 2.17
C TYR A 26 -0.47 -9.15 3.09
N LEU A 27 -1.77 -9.41 3.11
CA LEU A 27 -2.33 -10.55 3.85
C LEU A 27 -1.65 -11.87 3.43
N ASN A 28 -1.47 -12.10 2.12
CA ASN A 28 -0.81 -13.30 1.62
C ASN A 28 0.65 -13.41 2.10
N SER A 29 1.39 -12.29 2.21
CA SER A 29 2.74 -12.32 2.77
C SER A 29 2.73 -12.69 4.25
N VAL A 30 1.81 -12.11 5.03
CA VAL A 30 1.66 -12.44 6.46
C VAL A 30 1.33 -13.92 6.66
N LEU A 31 0.37 -14.46 5.90
CA LEU A 31 0.00 -15.88 5.98
C LEU A 31 1.17 -16.81 5.59
N LYS A 32 1.99 -16.38 4.65
CA LYS A 32 3.19 -17.14 4.27
C LYS A 32 4.25 -17.12 5.37
N ASP A 33 4.48 -15.97 6.00
CA ASP A 33 5.46 -15.82 7.06
C ASP A 33 5.06 -16.58 8.34
N HIS A 34 3.74 -16.76 8.54
CA HIS A 34 3.15 -17.54 9.65
C HIS A 34 2.65 -18.92 9.21
N ALA A 35 3.23 -19.50 8.14
CA ALA A 35 2.78 -20.79 7.63
C ALA A 35 2.87 -21.90 8.69
N GLY A 36 1.73 -22.55 8.96
CA GLY A 36 1.61 -23.59 9.99
C GLY A 36 1.15 -23.09 11.36
N ASP A 37 1.07 -21.79 11.56
CA ASP A 37 0.46 -21.19 12.75
C ASP A 37 -1.05 -21.10 12.56
N LYS A 38 -1.81 -21.84 13.41
CA LYS A 38 -3.26 -21.92 13.31
C LYS A 38 -3.97 -20.63 13.71
N ASP A 39 -3.31 -19.78 14.49
CA ASP A 39 -3.87 -18.50 14.93
C ASP A 39 -3.85 -17.46 13.79
N TYR A 40 -3.06 -17.71 12.74
CA TYR A 40 -2.98 -16.89 11.52
C TYR A 40 -3.78 -17.46 10.34
N ASP A 41 -4.87 -18.17 10.57
CA ASP A 41 -5.77 -18.63 9.50
C ASP A 41 -6.81 -17.54 9.15
N PHE A 42 -6.40 -16.54 8.38
CA PHE A 42 -7.21 -15.39 8.02
C PHE A 42 -7.74 -15.45 6.60
N VAL A 43 -8.89 -14.78 6.40
CA VAL A 43 -9.51 -14.58 5.08
C VAL A 43 -10.08 -13.17 4.96
N SER A 44 -10.25 -12.71 3.71
CA SER A 44 -10.98 -11.48 3.43
C SER A 44 -12.50 -11.73 3.50
N ALA A 45 -13.20 -10.89 4.22
CA ALA A 45 -14.66 -10.83 4.22
C ALA A 45 -15.21 -9.86 3.15
N GLY A 46 -14.38 -8.95 2.62
CA GLY A 46 -14.77 -8.01 1.56
C GLY A 46 -13.71 -6.94 1.33
N ALA A 47 -13.60 -6.47 0.09
CA ALA A 47 -12.77 -5.32 -0.29
C ALA A 47 -13.60 -4.04 -0.18
N ILE A 48 -13.05 -2.96 0.35
CA ILE A 48 -13.81 -1.76 0.68
C ILE A 48 -13.33 -0.53 -0.07
N HIS A 49 -12.01 -0.26 -0.09
CA HIS A 49 -11.46 0.92 -0.75
C HIS A 49 -10.02 0.71 -1.18
N ILE A 50 -9.55 1.56 -2.08
CA ILE A 50 -8.15 1.65 -2.49
C ILE A 50 -7.56 2.93 -1.93
N GLU A 51 -6.33 2.85 -1.42
CA GLU A 51 -5.49 3.99 -1.06
C GLU A 51 -4.29 4.03 -2.02
N PRO A 52 -4.33 4.83 -3.10
CA PRO A 52 -3.21 4.93 -4.02
C PRO A 52 -1.93 5.37 -3.32
N ILE A 53 -0.86 4.61 -3.51
CA ILE A 53 0.44 4.98 -2.94
C ILE A 53 1.08 6.11 -3.74
N GLY A 54 1.74 7.05 -3.06
CA GLY A 54 2.38 8.21 -3.67
C GLY A 54 3.90 8.18 -3.57
N ILE A 55 4.57 8.77 -4.55
CA ILE A 55 6.01 9.03 -4.56
C ILE A 55 6.20 10.53 -4.42
N TYR A 56 6.91 10.94 -3.39
CA TYR A 56 7.06 12.33 -2.99
C TYR A 56 8.51 12.79 -3.14
N SER A 57 8.72 14.01 -3.57
CA SER A 57 10.03 14.66 -3.62
C SER A 57 9.91 16.15 -3.39
N LYS A 58 10.81 16.71 -2.60
CA LYS A 58 10.98 18.17 -2.46
C LYS A 58 11.92 18.76 -3.51
N LYS A 59 12.67 17.91 -4.20
CA LYS A 59 13.74 18.29 -5.14
C LYS A 59 13.31 18.24 -6.59
N TYR A 60 12.43 17.30 -6.93
CA TYR A 60 12.05 16.98 -8.30
C TYR A 60 10.55 17.02 -8.48
N LYS A 61 10.08 17.31 -9.71
CA LYS A 61 8.66 17.44 -10.03
C LYS A 61 8.07 16.26 -10.78
N SER A 62 8.92 15.35 -11.27
CA SER A 62 8.51 14.10 -11.92
C SER A 62 9.55 13.01 -11.69
N LEU A 63 9.18 11.75 -11.91
CA LEU A 63 10.14 10.63 -11.86
C LEU A 63 11.22 10.75 -12.94
N LYS A 64 10.91 11.40 -14.07
CA LYS A 64 11.86 11.64 -15.16
C LYS A 64 12.95 12.64 -14.80
N ASP A 65 12.70 13.53 -13.84
CA ASP A 65 13.68 14.52 -13.37
C ASP A 65 14.66 13.94 -12.34
N LEU A 66 14.42 12.74 -11.82
CA LEU A 66 15.32 12.09 -10.86
C LEU A 66 16.74 11.97 -11.44
N PRO A 67 17.81 12.19 -10.64
CA PRO A 67 19.18 12.16 -11.09
C PRO A 67 19.65 10.72 -11.33
N GLU A 68 20.76 10.58 -12.07
CA GLU A 68 21.48 9.31 -12.15
C GLU A 68 21.94 8.89 -10.73
N GLY A 69 21.68 7.62 -10.37
CA GLY A 69 21.98 7.10 -9.04
C GLY A 69 21.01 7.58 -7.94
N GLY A 70 19.91 8.23 -8.33
CA GLY A 70 18.92 8.77 -7.39
C GLY A 70 18.43 7.73 -6.40
N LYS A 71 18.34 8.14 -5.12
CA LYS A 71 17.93 7.27 -4.01
C LYS A 71 16.42 7.35 -3.77
N ILE A 72 15.74 6.23 -3.91
CA ILE A 72 14.31 6.05 -3.63
C ILE A 72 14.17 5.35 -2.29
N ILE A 73 13.66 6.05 -1.30
CA ILE A 73 13.38 5.49 0.03
C ILE A 73 11.98 4.91 0.04
N MET A 74 11.85 3.68 0.50
CA MET A 74 10.57 2.98 0.54
C MET A 74 10.47 2.06 1.75
N ARG A 75 9.25 1.64 2.04
CA ARG A 75 8.92 0.73 3.12
C ARG A 75 9.63 -0.62 2.95
N ASP A 76 10.04 -1.20 4.08
CA ASP A 76 10.49 -2.60 4.15
C ASP A 76 9.27 -3.54 4.09
N ALA A 77 8.80 -3.79 2.88
CA ALA A 77 7.72 -4.74 2.63
C ALA A 77 7.81 -5.29 1.21
N VAL A 78 8.13 -6.55 1.17
CA VAL A 78 8.21 -7.36 -0.05
C VAL A 78 6.94 -7.28 -0.91
N SER A 79 5.77 -7.27 -0.27
CA SER A 79 4.46 -7.18 -0.93
C SER A 79 4.19 -5.84 -1.61
N GLU A 80 5.02 -4.82 -1.38
CA GLU A 80 4.87 -3.50 -1.99
C GLU A 80 5.90 -3.21 -3.08
N GLU A 81 6.97 -4.01 -3.21
CA GLU A 81 7.99 -3.77 -4.23
C GLU A 81 7.38 -3.71 -5.64
N GLY A 82 6.62 -4.73 -6.03
CA GLY A 82 5.98 -4.80 -7.34
C GLY A 82 5.01 -3.65 -7.60
N ARG A 83 4.25 -3.26 -6.58
CA ARG A 83 3.35 -2.11 -6.59
C ARG A 83 4.10 -0.82 -6.94
N ILE A 84 5.17 -0.54 -6.21
CA ILE A 84 5.99 0.66 -6.37
C ILE A 84 6.69 0.65 -7.73
N LEU A 85 7.36 -0.45 -8.08
CA LEU A 85 8.08 -0.58 -9.36
C LEU A 85 7.15 -0.41 -10.56
N SER A 86 5.88 -0.81 -10.45
CA SER A 86 4.88 -0.62 -11.51
C SER A 86 4.61 0.86 -11.80
N ILE A 87 4.71 1.74 -10.80
CA ILE A 87 4.59 3.19 -11.00
C ILE A 87 5.78 3.70 -11.81
N PHE A 88 7.01 3.32 -11.45
CA PHE A 88 8.22 3.72 -12.18
C PHE A 88 8.23 3.18 -13.61
N GLU A 89 7.76 1.96 -13.83
CA GLU A 89 7.67 1.38 -15.18
C GLU A 89 6.60 2.09 -16.02
N LYS A 90 5.44 2.40 -15.45
CA LYS A 90 4.37 3.15 -16.13
C LYS A 90 4.85 4.52 -16.61
N GLU A 91 5.68 5.19 -15.82
CA GLU A 91 6.31 6.47 -16.17
C GLU A 91 7.50 6.31 -17.13
N GLY A 92 7.87 5.10 -17.49
CA GLY A 92 8.96 4.80 -18.44
C GLY A 92 10.35 5.06 -17.89
N VAL A 93 10.52 5.04 -16.57
CA VAL A 93 11.80 5.32 -15.88
C VAL A 93 12.61 4.07 -15.67
N ILE A 94 11.94 2.93 -15.50
CA ILE A 94 12.53 1.59 -15.46
C ILE A 94 11.75 0.66 -16.37
N LYS A 95 12.26 -0.58 -16.55
CA LYS A 95 11.53 -1.67 -17.18
C LYS A 95 11.71 -2.94 -16.38
N LEU A 96 10.60 -3.62 -16.13
CA LEU A 96 10.56 -4.91 -15.47
C LEU A 96 10.69 -6.04 -16.50
N LYS A 97 11.09 -7.20 -16.02
CA LYS A 97 11.17 -8.43 -16.80
C LYS A 97 9.84 -8.70 -17.52
N PRO A 98 9.87 -8.97 -18.85
CA PRO A 98 8.65 -9.24 -19.60
C PRO A 98 7.85 -10.42 -19.04
N GLY A 99 6.52 -10.24 -18.96
CA GLY A 99 5.60 -11.30 -18.53
C GLY A 99 5.59 -11.58 -17.03
N ILE A 100 6.32 -10.78 -16.22
CA ILE A 100 6.26 -10.92 -14.76
C ILE A 100 4.91 -10.46 -14.21
N ASP A 101 4.41 -11.17 -13.21
CA ASP A 101 3.29 -10.68 -12.41
C ASP A 101 3.72 -9.45 -11.60
N LYS A 102 3.09 -8.32 -11.89
CA LYS A 102 3.40 -7.02 -11.26
C LYS A 102 3.21 -7.03 -9.74
N VAL A 103 2.30 -7.85 -9.22
CA VAL A 103 2.05 -7.95 -7.76
C VAL A 103 3.22 -8.60 -7.04
N THR A 104 3.89 -9.55 -7.69
CA THR A 104 5.01 -10.31 -7.11
C THR A 104 6.38 -9.84 -7.57
N ALA A 105 6.45 -8.84 -8.45
CA ALA A 105 7.71 -8.31 -8.97
C ALA A 105 8.60 -7.75 -7.85
N ARG A 106 9.92 -7.87 -8.05
CA ARG A 106 10.96 -7.48 -7.10
C ARG A 106 11.93 -6.48 -7.73
N ILE A 107 12.67 -5.79 -6.91
CA ILE A 107 13.77 -4.92 -7.36
C ILE A 107 14.74 -5.68 -8.27
N SER A 108 14.98 -6.97 -7.99
CA SER A 108 15.82 -7.85 -8.81
C SER A 108 15.25 -8.16 -10.22
N ASP A 109 13.97 -7.86 -10.43
CA ASP A 109 13.31 -8.08 -11.73
C ASP A 109 13.38 -6.85 -12.64
N ILE A 110 14.07 -5.79 -12.23
CA ILE A 110 14.35 -4.63 -13.07
C ILE A 110 15.39 -5.04 -14.12
N VAL A 111 15.02 -4.97 -15.40
CA VAL A 111 15.92 -5.30 -16.52
C VAL A 111 16.49 -4.07 -17.20
N GLU A 112 15.82 -2.92 -17.12
CA GLU A 112 16.33 -1.65 -17.59
C GLU A 112 16.17 -0.59 -16.47
N ASN A 113 17.27 0.09 -16.15
CA ASN A 113 17.32 1.17 -15.16
C ASN A 113 18.37 2.20 -15.65
N PRO A 114 18.04 2.96 -16.70
CA PRO A 114 19.01 3.85 -17.34
C PRO A 114 19.53 4.95 -16.40
N LYS A 115 18.73 5.36 -15.43
CA LYS A 115 19.14 6.34 -14.40
C LYS A 115 19.85 5.70 -13.21
N LYS A 116 20.03 4.38 -13.19
CA LYS A 116 20.67 3.65 -12.08
C LYS A 116 20.05 3.98 -10.72
N LEU A 117 18.72 4.16 -10.67
CA LEU A 117 17.99 4.47 -9.44
C LEU A 117 18.25 3.39 -8.39
N LYS A 118 18.39 3.81 -7.15
CA LYS A 118 18.68 2.94 -6.00
C LYS A 118 17.43 2.85 -5.14
N PHE A 119 16.72 1.75 -5.22
CA PHE A 119 15.59 1.46 -4.36
C PHE A 119 16.08 0.96 -3.00
N THR A 120 15.63 1.57 -1.92
CA THR A 120 16.08 1.30 -0.55
C THR A 120 14.88 0.87 0.31
N PRO A 121 14.51 -0.43 0.30
CA PRO A 121 13.37 -0.97 1.04
C PRO A 121 13.81 -1.39 2.46
N ASN A 122 14.12 -0.43 3.32
CA ASN A 122 14.64 -0.71 4.67
C ASN A 122 14.10 0.25 5.74
N VAL A 123 12.93 0.83 5.49
CA VAL A 123 12.36 1.84 6.38
C VAL A 123 11.00 1.39 6.88
N GLU A 124 10.74 1.59 8.17
CA GLU A 124 9.41 1.44 8.75
C GLU A 124 8.46 2.48 8.14
N ALA A 125 7.25 2.07 7.75
CA ALA A 125 6.32 2.91 7.01
C ALA A 125 5.96 4.23 7.74
N SER A 126 5.84 4.18 9.06
CA SER A 126 5.53 5.34 9.91
C SER A 126 6.61 6.43 9.89
N LEU A 127 7.86 6.09 9.51
CA LEU A 127 8.99 7.02 9.46
C LEU A 127 9.12 7.73 8.09
N LEU A 128 8.48 7.22 7.05
CA LEU A 128 8.62 7.75 5.69
C LEU A 128 8.22 9.22 5.55
N PRO A 129 7.12 9.71 6.18
CA PRO A 129 6.79 11.13 6.13
C PRO A 129 7.86 12.02 6.77
N GLN A 130 8.50 11.56 7.85
CA GLN A 130 9.60 12.31 8.48
C GLN A 130 10.81 12.39 7.56
N MET A 131 11.16 11.29 6.87
CA MET A 131 12.26 11.28 5.89
C MET A 131 12.00 12.26 4.74
N TYR A 132 10.77 12.29 4.24
CA TYR A 132 10.36 13.29 3.26
C TYR A 132 10.51 14.71 3.83
N ASN A 133 10.05 14.98 5.05
CA ASN A 133 10.16 16.28 5.70
C ASN A 133 11.61 16.72 5.90
N ASN A 134 12.47 15.79 6.24
CA ASN A 134 13.92 15.99 6.37
C ASN A 134 14.65 16.09 5.02
N ASN A 135 13.94 15.96 3.90
CA ASN A 135 14.53 15.99 2.55
C ASN A 135 15.56 14.87 2.31
N GLU A 136 15.33 13.69 2.90
CA GLU A 136 16.19 12.53 2.76
C GLU A 136 15.93 11.81 1.42
N GLY A 137 16.98 11.27 0.83
CA GLY A 137 16.91 10.66 -0.50
C GLY A 137 16.56 11.67 -1.61
N ASP A 138 16.22 11.16 -2.78
CA ASP A 138 15.75 11.95 -3.93
C ASP A 138 14.24 11.85 -4.09
N ALA A 139 13.65 10.73 -3.67
CA ALA A 139 12.22 10.55 -3.52
C ALA A 139 11.91 9.58 -2.38
N VAL A 140 10.72 9.73 -1.79
CA VAL A 140 10.21 8.89 -0.69
C VAL A 140 8.84 8.36 -1.10
N VAL A 141 8.64 7.05 -0.97
CA VAL A 141 7.35 6.40 -1.23
C VAL A 141 6.56 6.36 0.06
N ILE A 142 5.37 6.96 0.08
CA ILE A 142 4.56 7.08 1.31
C ILE A 142 3.16 6.51 1.06
N ASN A 143 2.70 5.62 1.94
CA ASN A 143 1.34 5.12 1.94
C ASN A 143 0.35 6.24 2.30
N ALA A 144 -0.83 6.25 1.68
CA ALA A 144 -1.75 7.38 1.76
C ALA A 144 -2.19 7.71 3.19
N ASN A 145 -2.44 6.71 4.04
CA ASN A 145 -2.81 6.96 5.44
C ASN A 145 -1.72 7.73 6.20
N TYR A 146 -0.45 7.35 6.06
CA TYR A 146 0.67 8.07 6.69
C TYR A 146 0.91 9.45 6.08
N ALA A 147 0.66 9.62 4.78
CA ALA A 147 0.72 10.92 4.13
C ALA A 147 -0.36 11.87 4.68
N ILE A 148 -1.61 11.39 4.80
CA ILE A 148 -2.73 12.13 5.38
C ILE A 148 -2.44 12.54 6.83
N ASP A 149 -1.98 11.59 7.65
CA ASP A 149 -1.64 11.83 9.06
C ASP A 149 -0.51 12.86 9.24
N ALA A 150 0.40 12.90 8.26
CA ALA A 150 1.48 13.90 8.22
C ALA A 150 1.06 15.25 7.61
N GLY A 151 -0.21 15.41 7.23
CA GLY A 151 -0.76 16.65 6.65
C GLY A 151 -0.40 16.86 5.17
N LEU A 152 0.04 15.82 4.47
CA LEU A 152 0.27 15.86 3.02
C LEU A 152 -1.06 15.63 2.28
N ASP A 153 -1.14 16.14 1.06
CA ASP A 153 -2.24 15.84 0.12
C ASP A 153 -1.82 14.70 -0.81
N PRO A 154 -2.34 13.46 -0.63
CA PRO A 154 -1.93 12.30 -1.45
C PRO A 154 -2.31 12.41 -2.93
N VAL A 155 -3.13 13.38 -3.31
CA VAL A 155 -3.57 13.60 -4.69
C VAL A 155 -2.66 14.60 -5.41
N HIS A 156 -2.23 15.67 -4.72
CA HIS A 156 -1.57 16.81 -5.37
C HIS A 156 -0.08 16.97 -5.00
N ASP A 157 0.37 16.46 -3.84
CA ASP A 157 1.77 16.60 -3.41
C ASP A 157 2.73 15.58 -4.03
N PRO A 158 2.31 14.34 -4.40
CA PRO A 158 3.22 13.37 -5.00
C PRO A 158 3.69 13.81 -6.39
N ILE A 159 4.93 13.46 -6.74
CA ILE A 159 5.46 13.59 -8.12
C ILE A 159 5.01 12.45 -9.05
N ALA A 160 4.51 11.36 -8.45
CA ALA A 160 3.82 10.27 -9.15
C ALA A 160 2.89 9.56 -8.16
N VAL A 161 1.76 9.08 -8.66
CA VAL A 161 0.73 8.39 -7.86
C VAL A 161 0.29 7.12 -8.58
N GLU A 162 0.00 6.09 -7.81
CA GLU A 162 -0.58 4.86 -8.30
C GLU A 162 -1.96 5.08 -8.91
N SER A 163 -2.30 4.29 -9.95
CA SER A 163 -3.65 4.30 -10.52
C SER A 163 -4.63 3.53 -9.63
N GLY A 164 -5.82 4.08 -9.42
CA GLY A 164 -6.92 3.34 -8.79
C GLY A 164 -7.63 2.36 -9.73
N GLU A 165 -7.36 2.40 -11.04
CA GLU A 165 -8.01 1.51 -12.02
C GLU A 165 -7.33 0.14 -12.04
N ASN A 166 -8.14 -0.94 -12.00
CA ASN A 166 -7.67 -2.33 -11.97
C ASN A 166 -6.62 -2.59 -10.89
N ASN A 167 -6.77 -1.95 -9.75
CA ASN A 167 -5.80 -1.96 -8.66
C ASN A 167 -6.07 -3.16 -7.72
N PRO A 168 -5.12 -4.10 -7.55
CA PRO A 168 -5.28 -5.28 -6.71
C PRO A 168 -5.08 -5.01 -5.21
N TYR A 169 -4.77 -3.76 -4.84
CA TYR A 169 -4.42 -3.37 -3.47
C TYR A 169 -5.59 -2.71 -2.73
N ALA A 170 -6.82 -3.17 -3.01
CA ALA A 170 -7.98 -2.74 -2.22
C ALA A 170 -7.83 -3.20 -0.77
N ASN A 171 -8.07 -2.30 0.17
CA ASN A 171 -8.12 -2.60 1.59
C ASN A 171 -9.36 -3.43 1.90
N ILE A 172 -9.17 -4.45 2.74
CA ILE A 172 -10.14 -5.50 3.03
C ILE A 172 -10.50 -5.53 4.51
N ILE A 173 -11.68 -6.05 4.79
CA ILE A 173 -12.02 -6.55 6.13
C ILE A 173 -11.44 -7.96 6.23
N THR A 174 -10.52 -8.16 7.17
CA THR A 174 -9.86 -9.45 7.43
C THR A 174 -10.42 -10.06 8.72
N VAL A 175 -10.75 -11.34 8.68
CA VAL A 175 -11.30 -12.11 9.81
C VAL A 175 -10.63 -13.49 9.86
N HIS A 176 -10.82 -14.23 10.95
CA HIS A 176 -10.50 -15.65 10.97
C HIS A 176 -11.34 -16.42 9.97
N ARG A 177 -10.76 -17.47 9.35
CA ARG A 177 -11.50 -18.33 8.43
C ARG A 177 -12.70 -18.95 9.09
N GLY A 178 -13.87 -18.83 8.45
CA GLY A 178 -15.17 -19.26 8.94
C GLY A 178 -16.01 -18.12 9.55
N ASP A 179 -15.38 -16.99 9.92
CA ASP A 179 -16.07 -15.84 10.47
C ASP A 179 -16.60 -14.88 9.40
N GLU A 180 -16.18 -15.03 8.15
CA GLU A 180 -16.59 -14.17 7.03
C GLU A 180 -18.10 -14.20 6.75
N LYS A 181 -18.80 -15.21 7.29
CA LYS A 181 -20.26 -15.37 7.14
C LYS A 181 -21.04 -15.02 8.41
N LYS A 182 -20.38 -14.62 9.49
CA LYS A 182 -21.06 -14.14 10.70
C LYS A 182 -21.91 -12.92 10.39
N LYS A 183 -23.08 -12.83 11.00
CA LYS A 183 -24.08 -11.77 10.70
C LYS A 183 -23.54 -10.35 10.92
N ASP A 184 -22.74 -10.17 11.97
CA ASP A 184 -22.09 -8.91 12.33
C ASP A 184 -21.02 -8.51 11.31
N ILE A 185 -20.19 -9.46 10.84
CA ILE A 185 -19.20 -9.23 9.78
C ILE A 185 -19.88 -8.90 8.45
N VAL A 186 -20.90 -9.65 8.08
CA VAL A 186 -21.68 -9.36 6.86
C VAL A 186 -22.35 -7.98 6.96
N ALA A 187 -22.91 -7.63 8.13
CA ALA A 187 -23.49 -6.32 8.35
C ALA A 187 -22.45 -5.20 8.24
N LEU A 188 -21.26 -5.37 8.81
CA LEU A 188 -20.15 -4.43 8.70
C LEU A 188 -19.76 -4.17 7.24
N VAL A 189 -19.53 -5.23 6.46
CA VAL A 189 -19.17 -5.13 5.05
C VAL A 189 -20.28 -4.43 4.25
N ASN A 190 -21.55 -4.79 4.48
CA ASN A 190 -22.68 -4.17 3.80
C ASN A 190 -22.81 -2.68 4.12
N VAL A 191 -22.59 -2.28 5.37
CA VAL A 191 -22.59 -0.86 5.77
C VAL A 191 -21.48 -0.11 5.08
N LEU A 192 -20.26 -0.66 5.05
CA LEU A 192 -19.10 -0.03 4.39
C LEU A 192 -19.31 0.10 2.86
N HIS A 193 -20.05 -0.83 2.24
CA HIS A 193 -20.45 -0.76 0.82
C HIS A 193 -21.68 0.10 0.57
N SER A 194 -22.34 0.62 1.61
CA SER A 194 -23.53 1.44 1.40
C SER A 194 -23.20 2.71 0.59
N LYS A 195 -24.18 3.18 -0.18
CA LYS A 195 -24.01 4.42 -0.95
C LYS A 195 -23.63 5.60 -0.07
N GLU A 196 -24.18 5.67 1.15
CA GLU A 196 -23.90 6.72 2.12
C GLU A 196 -22.40 6.76 2.48
N ILE A 197 -21.82 5.62 2.85
CA ILE A 197 -20.40 5.52 3.20
C ILE A 197 -19.50 5.78 1.98
N GLN A 198 -19.84 5.22 0.82
CA GLN A 198 -19.07 5.46 -0.40
C GLN A 198 -19.06 6.95 -0.80
N ASP A 199 -20.20 7.62 -0.73
CA ASP A 199 -20.30 9.05 -1.03
C ASP A 199 -19.57 9.90 0.02
N TRP A 200 -19.61 9.48 1.29
CA TRP A 200 -18.82 10.10 2.34
C TRP A 200 -17.32 9.99 2.09
N ILE A 201 -16.84 8.80 1.72
CA ILE A 201 -15.42 8.58 1.36
C ILE A 201 -15.01 9.50 0.21
N ARG A 202 -15.79 9.55 -0.87
CA ARG A 202 -15.50 10.41 -2.03
C ARG A 202 -15.43 11.88 -1.64
N THR A 203 -16.36 12.33 -0.81
CA THR A 203 -16.44 13.73 -0.36
C THR A 203 -15.31 14.09 0.60
N LYS A 204 -15.01 13.18 1.55
CA LYS A 204 -14.02 13.39 2.60
C LYS A 204 -12.61 13.37 2.06
N TYR A 205 -12.28 12.37 1.23
CA TYR A 205 -10.91 12.09 0.80
C TYR A 205 -10.60 12.58 -0.62
N LYS A 206 -11.60 13.00 -1.40
CA LYS A 206 -11.42 13.68 -2.71
C LYS A 206 -10.44 12.98 -3.66
N GLY A 207 -10.41 11.65 -3.66
CA GLY A 207 -9.53 10.83 -4.49
C GLY A 207 -8.32 10.23 -3.79
N ALA A 208 -7.97 10.69 -2.58
CA ALA A 208 -6.92 10.06 -1.75
C ALA A 208 -7.33 8.66 -1.27
N VAL A 209 -8.64 8.41 -1.16
CA VAL A 209 -9.25 7.11 -0.86
C VAL A 209 -10.38 6.89 -1.86
N ILE A 210 -10.38 5.74 -2.53
CA ILE A 210 -11.30 5.40 -3.61
C ILE A 210 -12.13 4.18 -3.20
N PRO A 211 -13.44 4.31 -2.94
CA PRO A 211 -14.29 3.17 -2.61
C PRO A 211 -14.43 2.22 -3.79
N VAL A 212 -14.51 0.92 -3.53
CA VAL A 212 -14.70 -0.15 -4.53
C VAL A 212 -15.98 -0.94 -4.27
#